data_edc5980ffea327e5b48c394693758dfa
#
_entry.id   edc5980ffea327e5b48c394693758dfa
#
_cell.length_a   1.000
_cell.length_b   1.000
_cell.length_c   1.000
_cell.angle_alpha   90.00
_cell.angle_beta   90.00
_cell.angle_gamma   90.00
#
_symmetry.space_group_name_H-M   'P 1'
#
loop_
_entity.id
_entity.type
_entity.pdbx_description
1 polymer ?
#
loop_
_entity_poly.entity_id
_entity_poly.type
_entity_poly.pdbx_seq_one_letter_code
_entity_poly.pdbx_strand_id
1 'polypeptide(L)'
;ALIFVPNSKLASDPVRNWTRRKVGRRIRMVIGIEYGPTTEEIKKCVNDIKNMLINHPDIAKSEDIAANKRGLKYRQNIVSVDDYAGYKSNLFVVVDDFADSSINILVYCFAKTIVWGDFLDVKQDVMLKIMDILKQNGLNFAFPSQSLYIENIKDKI
;
A
#
# COMPACT_ATOMS: atom_id res chain seq x y z
N ALA A 1 -3.81 -40.01 15.78
CA ALA A 1 -5.09 -39.33 15.74
C ALA A 1 -4.95 -37.91 16.25
N LEU A 2 -4.47 -37.77 17.46
CA LEU A 2 -4.24 -36.46 18.03
C LEU A 2 -3.25 -35.66 17.19
N ILE A 3 -2.53 -36.34 16.35
CA ILE A 3 -1.56 -35.69 15.48
C ILE A 3 -2.23 -35.00 14.30
N PHE A 4 -3.42 -35.44 13.94
CA PHE A 4 -4.06 -34.91 12.76
C PHE A 4 -4.40 -33.44 12.86
N VAL A 5 -5.01 -33.01 13.95
CA VAL A 5 -5.41 -31.61 14.10
C VAL A 5 -4.18 -30.71 14.14
N PRO A 6 -3.16 -30.99 14.96
CA PRO A 6 -1.96 -30.18 14.95
C PRO A 6 -1.24 -30.23 13.60
N ASN A 7 -1.21 -31.38 12.97
CA ASN A 7 -0.54 -31.53 11.69
C ASN A 7 -1.26 -30.76 10.58
N SER A 8 -2.57 -30.77 10.59
CA SER A 8 -3.33 -30.00 9.62
C SER A 8 -3.07 -28.52 9.74
N LYS A 9 -3.06 -28.04 10.96
CA LYS A 9 -2.74 -26.63 11.20
C LYS A 9 -1.32 -26.32 10.80
N LEU A 10 -0.39 -27.16 11.16
CA LEU A 10 1.00 -26.96 10.83
C LEU A 10 1.25 -27.01 9.34
N ALA A 11 0.49 -27.82 8.63
CA ALA A 11 0.63 -27.93 7.20
C ALA A 11 0.06 -26.70 6.48
N SER A 12 -1.13 -26.25 6.88
CA SER A 12 -1.75 -25.14 6.17
C SER A 12 -1.13 -23.80 6.54
N ASP A 13 -0.89 -23.55 7.81
CA ASP A 13 -0.35 -22.28 8.25
C ASP A 13 1.08 -22.03 7.76
N PRO A 14 2.01 -22.98 7.91
CA PRO A 14 3.36 -22.78 7.38
C PRO A 14 3.41 -22.57 5.88
N VAL A 15 2.58 -23.27 5.12
CA VAL A 15 2.52 -23.10 3.67
C VAL A 15 2.08 -21.68 3.34
N ARG A 16 1.05 -21.20 4.01
CA ARG A 16 0.55 -19.85 3.81
C ARG A 16 1.61 -18.80 4.16
N ASN A 17 2.24 -18.97 5.32
CA ASN A 17 3.28 -18.07 5.77
C ASN A 17 4.49 -18.09 4.84
N TRP A 18 4.84 -19.27 4.37
CA TRP A 18 5.95 -19.43 3.45
C TRP A 18 5.69 -18.69 2.14
N THR A 19 4.47 -18.77 1.62
CA THR A 19 4.08 -18.05 0.41
C THR A 19 4.20 -16.54 0.59
N ARG A 20 3.74 -16.04 1.72
CA ARG A 20 3.85 -14.63 2.04
C ARG A 20 5.30 -14.20 2.20
N ARG A 21 6.11 -15.04 2.81
CA ARG A 21 7.52 -14.74 3.02
C ARG A 21 8.27 -14.59 1.72
N LYS A 22 7.87 -15.31 0.69
CA LYS A 22 8.56 -15.25 -0.60
C LYS A 22 8.41 -13.91 -1.30
N VAL A 23 7.28 -13.25 -1.10
CA VAL A 23 6.96 -12.00 -1.79
C VAL A 23 6.94 -10.79 -0.88
N GLY A 24 7.27 -11.00 0.39
CA GLY A 24 7.39 -9.89 1.32
C GLY A 24 6.09 -9.50 2.00
N ARG A 25 6.12 -8.36 2.65
CA ARG A 25 5.03 -7.88 3.48
C ARG A 25 4.23 -6.79 2.77
N ARG A 26 2.93 -6.80 3.02
CA ARG A 26 2.03 -5.82 2.44
C ARG A 26 2.19 -4.46 3.11
N ILE A 27 2.21 -3.44 2.26
CA ILE A 27 2.11 -2.04 2.69
C ILE A 27 0.76 -1.54 2.21
N ARG A 28 -0.09 -1.16 3.13
CA ARG A 28 -1.37 -0.54 2.82
C ARG A 28 -1.49 0.71 3.66
N MET A 29 -1.64 1.84 3.00
CA MET A 29 -1.82 3.10 3.72
C MET A 29 -2.82 3.97 2.99
N VAL A 30 -3.47 4.83 3.74
CA VAL A 30 -4.40 5.81 3.20
C VAL A 30 -3.83 7.19 3.51
N ILE A 31 -3.69 7.98 2.46
CA ILE A 31 -3.16 9.34 2.57
C ILE A 31 -4.31 10.29 2.36
N GLY A 32 -4.62 11.08 3.39
CA GLY A 32 -5.64 12.11 3.28
C GLY A 32 -5.02 13.42 2.82
N ILE A 33 -5.54 13.98 1.75
CA ILE A 33 -5.12 15.29 1.27
C ILE A 33 -6.27 16.26 1.38
N GLU A 34 -5.96 17.55 1.46
CA GLU A 34 -6.97 18.59 1.55
C GLU A 34 -7.77 18.68 0.25
N TYR A 35 -9.03 19.10 0.37
CA TYR A 35 -9.81 19.49 -0.78
C TYR A 35 -9.28 20.79 -1.34
N GLY A 36 -9.39 20.97 -2.63
CA GLY A 36 -8.94 22.19 -3.28
C GLY A 36 -8.15 21.94 -4.55
N PRO A 37 -7.23 20.96 -4.60
CA PRO A 37 -6.51 20.68 -5.82
C PRO A 37 -7.45 20.28 -6.96
N THR A 38 -7.02 20.58 -8.18
CA THR A 38 -7.76 20.15 -9.37
C THR A 38 -7.57 18.65 -9.59
N THR A 39 -8.44 18.06 -10.40
CA THR A 39 -8.30 16.63 -10.74
C THR A 39 -6.99 16.35 -11.42
N GLU A 40 -6.48 17.29 -12.22
CA GLU A 40 -5.20 17.12 -12.91
C GLU A 40 -4.03 17.09 -11.93
N GLU A 41 -4.08 17.95 -10.92
CA GLU A 41 -3.06 17.98 -9.88
C GLU A 41 -3.06 16.67 -9.09
N ILE A 42 -4.23 16.16 -8.77
CA ILE A 42 -4.35 14.90 -8.04
C ILE A 42 -3.85 13.73 -8.89
N LYS A 43 -4.21 13.70 -10.16
CA LYS A 43 -3.74 12.66 -11.08
C LYS A 43 -2.22 12.66 -11.18
N LYS A 44 -1.63 13.84 -11.29
CA LYS A 44 -0.17 13.97 -11.37
C LYS A 44 0.48 13.45 -10.11
N CYS A 45 -0.05 13.81 -8.96
CA CYS A 45 0.46 13.35 -7.68
C CYS A 45 0.38 11.82 -7.55
N VAL A 46 -0.76 11.26 -7.90
CA VAL A 46 -0.97 9.79 -7.87
C VAL A 46 0.03 9.10 -8.79
N ASN A 47 0.23 9.63 -9.98
CA ASN A 47 1.21 9.07 -10.92
C ASN A 47 2.63 9.18 -10.39
N ASP A 48 2.98 10.28 -9.77
CA ASP A 48 4.31 10.47 -9.20
C ASP A 48 4.57 9.48 -8.08
N ILE A 49 3.58 9.24 -7.23
CA ILE A 49 3.69 8.24 -6.16
C ILE A 49 3.85 6.84 -6.77
N LYS A 50 3.05 6.54 -7.76
CA LYS A 50 3.11 5.24 -8.43
C LYS A 50 4.48 5.01 -9.06
N ASN A 51 5.00 6.02 -9.74
CA ASN A 51 6.32 5.93 -10.37
C ASN A 51 7.43 5.78 -9.32
N MET A 52 7.31 6.48 -8.21
CA MET A 52 8.26 6.31 -7.11
C MET A 52 8.28 4.87 -6.61
N LEU A 53 7.12 4.27 -6.44
CA LEU A 53 7.03 2.88 -5.99
C LEU A 53 7.58 1.91 -7.05
N ILE A 54 7.27 2.15 -8.31
CA ILE A 54 7.77 1.31 -9.40
C ILE A 54 9.30 1.35 -9.45
N ASN A 55 9.88 2.50 -9.19
CA ASN A 55 11.33 2.68 -9.23
C ASN A 55 12.01 2.37 -7.90
N HIS A 56 11.25 2.09 -6.87
CA HIS A 56 11.81 1.83 -5.54
C HIS A 56 12.44 0.43 -5.50
N PRO A 57 13.69 0.30 -5.06
CA PRO A 57 14.39 -0.99 -5.10
C PRO A 57 13.84 -2.03 -4.12
N ASP A 58 13.17 -1.58 -3.07
CA ASP A 58 12.68 -2.46 -2.00
C ASP A 58 11.19 -2.77 -2.10
N ILE A 59 10.54 -2.32 -3.16
CA ILE A 59 9.14 -2.61 -3.43
C ILE A 59 9.05 -3.69 -4.50
N ALA A 60 8.26 -4.71 -4.23
CA ALA A 60 8.07 -5.83 -5.15
C ALA A 60 7.36 -5.39 -6.42
N LYS A 61 7.86 -5.87 -7.54
CA LYS A 61 7.34 -5.55 -8.86
C LYS A 61 6.98 -6.82 -9.60
N SER A 62 6.36 -6.65 -10.75
CA SER A 62 5.98 -7.80 -11.56
C SER A 62 7.18 -8.67 -11.96
N GLU A 63 8.34 -8.08 -12.09
CA GLU A 63 9.55 -8.85 -12.39
C GLU A 63 9.92 -9.79 -11.26
N ASP A 64 9.84 -9.32 -10.03
CA ASP A 64 10.11 -10.14 -8.85
C ASP A 64 9.09 -11.26 -8.73
N ILE A 65 7.86 -10.96 -9.06
CA ILE A 65 6.77 -11.94 -9.07
C ILE A 65 7.01 -13.00 -10.12
N ALA A 66 7.49 -12.60 -11.29
CA ALA A 66 7.80 -13.54 -12.37
C ALA A 66 8.90 -14.51 -11.95
N ALA A 67 9.91 -14.03 -11.24
CA ALA A 67 10.96 -14.88 -10.72
C ALA A 67 10.41 -15.92 -9.73
N ASN A 68 9.52 -15.49 -8.84
CA ASN A 68 8.87 -16.39 -7.90
C ASN A 68 7.94 -17.37 -8.61
N LYS A 69 7.34 -16.94 -9.70
CA LYS A 69 6.45 -17.78 -10.50
C LYS A 69 7.13 -19.05 -10.96
N ARG A 70 8.39 -18.97 -11.33
CA ARG A 70 9.16 -20.15 -11.75
C ARG A 70 9.26 -21.18 -10.64
N GLY A 71 9.52 -20.73 -9.42
CA GLY A 71 9.56 -21.62 -8.27
C GLY A 71 8.21 -22.22 -7.96
N LEU A 72 7.15 -21.48 -8.20
CA LEU A 72 5.79 -21.94 -7.93
C LEU A 72 5.28 -22.96 -8.93
N LYS A 73 5.88 -23.04 -10.11
CA LYS A 73 5.49 -24.00 -11.11
C LYS A 73 5.47 -25.44 -10.57
N TYR A 74 6.37 -25.73 -9.68
CA TYR A 74 6.47 -27.08 -9.12
C TYR A 74 5.43 -27.32 -8.03
N ARG A 75 4.65 -26.32 -7.68
CA ARG A 75 3.64 -26.39 -6.65
C ARG A 75 2.27 -25.98 -7.15
N GLN A 76 2.07 -26.12 -8.41
CA GLN A 76 0.88 -25.65 -9.10
C GLN A 76 -0.41 -26.21 -8.57
N ASN A 77 -0.35 -27.36 -7.92
CA ASN A 77 -1.55 -28.02 -7.42
C ASN A 77 -2.14 -27.36 -6.19
N ILE A 78 -1.40 -26.43 -5.60
CA ILE A 78 -1.81 -25.82 -4.34
C ILE A 78 -2.63 -24.56 -4.60
N VAL A 79 -2.10 -23.68 -5.43
CA VAL A 79 -2.74 -22.40 -5.72
C VAL A 79 -2.53 -22.11 -7.20
N SER A 80 -3.51 -21.45 -7.78
CA SER A 80 -3.35 -20.95 -9.14
C SER A 80 -2.18 -19.97 -9.16
N VAL A 81 -1.25 -20.19 -10.07
CA VAL A 81 -0.10 -19.33 -10.23
C VAL A 81 -0.54 -17.91 -10.62
N ASP A 82 -1.57 -17.82 -11.46
CA ASP A 82 -2.08 -16.54 -11.90
C ASP A 82 -2.75 -15.78 -10.76
N ASP A 83 -3.51 -16.48 -9.93
CA ASP A 83 -4.13 -15.87 -8.76
C ASP A 83 -3.08 -15.36 -7.79
N TYR A 84 -2.04 -16.16 -7.58
CA TYR A 84 -0.96 -15.78 -6.72
C TYR A 84 -0.22 -14.56 -7.25
N ALA A 85 0.13 -14.58 -8.53
CA ALA A 85 0.82 -13.47 -9.16
C ALA A 85 -0.05 -12.22 -9.15
N GLY A 86 -1.33 -12.35 -9.46
CA GLY A 86 -2.27 -11.23 -9.42
C GLY A 86 -2.36 -10.61 -8.05
N TYR A 87 -2.44 -11.44 -7.02
CA TYR A 87 -2.52 -10.96 -5.66
C TYR A 87 -1.25 -10.23 -5.22
N LYS A 88 -0.10 -10.77 -5.56
CA LYS A 88 1.19 -10.24 -5.08
C LYS A 88 1.83 -9.21 -5.99
N SER A 89 1.42 -9.15 -7.24
CA SER A 89 1.93 -8.14 -8.16
C SER A 89 1.16 -6.84 -8.09
N ASN A 90 0.10 -6.80 -7.31
CA ASN A 90 -0.73 -5.61 -7.22
C ASN A 90 0.03 -4.45 -6.59
N LEU A 91 0.09 -3.38 -7.34
CA LEU A 91 0.62 -2.11 -6.86
C LEU A 91 -0.40 -1.07 -7.29
N PHE A 92 -1.09 -0.50 -6.31
CA PHE A 92 -2.16 0.45 -6.57
C PHE A 92 -1.88 1.76 -5.87
N VAL A 93 -2.05 2.84 -6.61
CA VAL A 93 -2.10 4.18 -6.04
C VAL A 93 -3.30 4.85 -6.70
N VAL A 94 -4.37 4.99 -5.96
CA VAL A 94 -5.64 5.48 -6.50
C VAL A 94 -6.34 6.37 -5.48
N VAL A 95 -7.16 7.28 -5.99
CA VAL A 95 -8.11 7.98 -5.13
C VAL A 95 -9.18 6.97 -4.76
N ASP A 96 -9.32 6.74 -3.47
CA ASP A 96 -10.15 5.65 -2.96
C ASP A 96 -11.47 6.14 -2.36
N ASP A 97 -11.46 7.31 -1.73
CA ASP A 97 -12.63 7.75 -0.99
C ASP A 97 -12.61 9.26 -0.79
N PHE A 98 -13.78 9.81 -0.58
CA PHE A 98 -13.97 11.19 -0.16
C PHE A 98 -14.46 11.17 1.29
N ALA A 99 -13.62 11.61 2.19
CA ALA A 99 -13.98 11.71 3.60
C ALA A 99 -14.49 13.11 3.92
N ASP A 100 -14.90 13.30 5.15
CA ASP A 100 -15.46 14.58 5.59
C ASP A 100 -14.47 15.74 5.42
N SER A 101 -13.20 15.48 5.70
CA SER A 101 -12.18 16.52 5.67
C SER A 101 -11.01 16.20 4.75
N SER A 102 -11.13 15.16 3.94
CA SER A 102 -10.00 14.75 3.11
C SER A 102 -10.44 13.97 1.88
N ILE A 103 -9.60 14.05 0.86
CA ILE A 103 -9.63 13.14 -0.27
C ILE A 103 -8.60 12.06 0.05
N ASN A 104 -9.02 10.81 0.07
CA ASN A 104 -8.17 9.72 0.48
C ASN A 104 -7.56 9.00 -0.72
N ILE A 105 -6.24 8.90 -0.70
CA ILE A 105 -5.47 8.17 -1.71
C ILE A 105 -5.02 6.86 -1.06
N LEU A 106 -5.39 5.75 -1.69
CA LEU A 106 -4.94 4.44 -1.23
C LEU A 106 -3.62 4.11 -1.90
N VAL A 107 -2.65 3.74 -1.08
CA VAL A 107 -1.37 3.21 -1.53
C VAL A 107 -1.30 1.76 -1.10
N TYR A 108 -1.17 0.87 -2.06
CA TYR A 108 -1.17 -0.57 -1.82
C TYR A 108 -0.05 -1.20 -2.60
N CYS A 109 0.88 -1.82 -1.89
CA CYS A 109 2.03 -2.48 -2.52
C CYS A 109 2.64 -3.48 -1.55
N PHE A 110 3.70 -4.14 -1.98
CA PHE A 110 4.39 -5.13 -1.16
C PHE A 110 5.88 -4.78 -1.10
N ALA A 111 6.42 -4.80 0.10
CA ALA A 111 7.86 -4.73 0.29
C ALA A 111 8.45 -6.09 -0.05
N LYS A 112 9.68 -6.10 -0.55
CA LYS A 112 10.37 -7.36 -0.87
C LYS A 112 10.77 -8.13 0.38
N THR A 113 11.11 -7.41 1.44
CA THR A 113 11.60 -8.01 2.66
C THR A 113 10.48 -8.64 3.49
N ILE A 114 10.82 -9.69 4.19
CA ILE A 114 9.95 -10.32 5.18
C ILE A 114 10.36 -9.97 6.60
N VAL A 115 11.53 -9.40 6.77
CA VAL A 115 12.07 -9.04 8.08
C VAL A 115 11.37 -7.81 8.59
N TRP A 116 10.83 -7.89 9.80
CA TRP A 116 9.99 -6.82 10.34
C TRP A 116 10.69 -5.46 10.41
N GLY A 117 11.91 -5.44 10.91
CA GLY A 117 12.67 -4.19 11.00
C GLY A 117 12.94 -3.58 9.64
N ASP A 118 13.34 -4.40 8.69
CA ASP A 118 13.59 -3.95 7.32
C ASP A 118 12.30 -3.45 6.67
N PHE A 119 11.19 -4.14 6.93
CA PHE A 119 9.88 -3.72 6.43
C PHE A 119 9.51 -2.33 6.96
N LEU A 120 9.74 -2.08 8.24
CA LEU A 120 9.47 -0.77 8.81
C LEU A 120 10.32 0.32 8.17
N ASP A 121 11.59 0.02 7.89
CA ASP A 121 12.47 0.96 7.21
C ASP A 121 11.99 1.28 5.80
N VAL A 122 11.56 0.26 5.06
CA VAL A 122 11.01 0.43 3.71
C VAL A 122 9.75 1.26 3.76
N LYS A 123 8.86 0.94 4.69
CA LYS A 123 7.62 1.68 4.86
C LYS A 123 7.89 3.15 5.19
N GLN A 124 8.83 3.40 6.09
CA GLN A 124 9.22 4.76 6.43
C GLN A 124 9.76 5.51 5.23
N ASP A 125 10.62 4.88 4.45
CA ASP A 125 11.19 5.50 3.26
C ASP A 125 10.09 5.86 2.25
N VAL A 126 9.15 4.96 2.04
CA VAL A 126 8.00 5.21 1.17
C VAL A 126 7.19 6.39 1.68
N MET A 127 6.91 6.43 2.97
CA MET A 127 6.12 7.52 3.56
C MET A 127 6.80 8.87 3.40
N LEU A 128 8.10 8.92 3.64
CA LEU A 128 8.85 10.17 3.51
C LEU A 128 8.92 10.64 2.06
N LYS A 129 9.08 9.71 1.13
CA LYS A 129 9.06 10.06 -0.29
C LYS A 129 7.68 10.55 -0.73
N ILE A 130 6.62 9.98 -0.18
CA ILE A 130 5.27 10.47 -0.45
C ILE A 130 5.09 11.90 0.05
N MET A 131 5.62 12.20 1.23
CA MET A 131 5.57 13.57 1.75
C MET A 131 6.24 14.55 0.79
N ASP A 132 7.41 14.18 0.28
CA ASP A 132 8.13 15.02 -0.68
C ASP A 132 7.34 15.20 -1.97
N ILE A 133 6.72 14.13 -2.46
CA ILE A 133 5.92 14.18 -3.68
C ILE A 133 4.71 15.10 -3.51
N LEU A 134 4.02 14.99 -2.39
CA LEU A 134 2.90 15.88 -2.10
C LEU A 134 3.35 17.34 -2.12
N LYS A 135 4.45 17.62 -1.46
CA LYS A 135 5.00 18.97 -1.40
C LYS A 135 5.38 19.48 -2.79
N GLN A 136 6.01 18.66 -3.60
CA GLN A 136 6.40 19.02 -4.96
C GLN A 136 5.19 19.33 -5.84
N ASN A 137 4.07 18.69 -5.58
CA ASN A 137 2.84 18.91 -6.32
C ASN A 137 1.95 20.00 -5.72
N GLY A 138 2.43 20.63 -4.65
CA GLY A 138 1.67 21.68 -3.99
C GLY A 138 0.45 21.19 -3.22
N LEU A 139 0.44 19.91 -2.85
CA LEU A 139 -0.67 19.32 -2.10
C LEU A 139 -0.30 19.24 -0.62
N ASN A 140 -1.31 19.35 0.21
CA ASN A 140 -1.14 19.30 1.67
C ASN A 140 -1.87 18.12 2.24
N PHE A 141 -1.32 17.55 3.31
CA PHE A 141 -2.05 16.55 4.09
C PHE A 141 -3.27 17.20 4.73
N ALA A 142 -4.36 16.46 4.76
CA ALA A 142 -5.54 16.89 5.47
C ALA A 142 -5.40 16.59 6.95
N PHE A 143 -5.74 17.55 7.77
CA PHE A 143 -5.83 17.35 9.20
C PHE A 143 -7.29 17.21 9.59
N PRO A 144 -7.61 16.46 10.65
CA PRO A 144 -8.95 16.48 11.18
C PRO A 144 -9.34 17.92 11.46
N SER A 145 -10.29 18.43 10.71
CA SER A 145 -10.67 19.84 10.83
C SER A 145 -12.16 19.96 10.83
N GLN A 146 -12.63 21.06 11.40
CA GLN A 146 -14.02 21.39 11.47
C GLN A 146 -14.19 22.81 11.00
N SER A 147 -15.04 23.01 10.00
CA SER A 147 -15.36 24.34 9.53
C SER A 147 -16.38 24.96 10.46
N LEU A 148 -16.00 26.03 11.08
CA LEU A 148 -16.88 26.78 12.00
C LEU A 148 -17.26 28.09 11.36
N TYR A 149 -18.55 28.38 11.33
CA TYR A 149 -19.03 29.68 10.94
C TYR A 149 -19.01 30.58 12.16
N ILE A 150 -18.22 31.63 12.10
CA ILE A 150 -18.05 32.54 13.20
C ILE A 150 -18.63 33.91 12.91
N GLU A 151 -19.61 33.97 12.03
CA GLU A 151 -20.28 35.23 11.67
C GLU A 151 -20.86 35.91 12.87
N ASN A 152 -21.43 35.16 13.81
CA ASN A 152 -22.02 35.72 15.01
C ASN A 152 -20.98 36.40 15.91
N ILE A 153 -19.74 35.97 15.84
CA ILE A 153 -18.67 36.58 16.61
C ILE A 153 -18.35 37.96 16.08
N LYS A 154 -18.36 38.11 14.76
CA LYS A 154 -18.15 39.43 14.14
C LYS A 154 -19.24 40.41 14.52
N ASP A 155 -20.45 39.94 14.57
CA ASP A 155 -21.59 40.81 14.92
C ASP A 155 -21.53 41.25 16.35
N LYS A 156 -20.87 40.52 17.21
CA LYS A 156 -20.74 40.85 18.62
C LYS A 156 -19.58 41.77 18.93
N ILE A 157 -18.71 41.91 17.99
CA ILE A 157 -17.56 42.79 18.13
C ILE A 157 -17.87 44.19 17.61
#